data_f2ad7f5850bc405f99d1cd0ea412c831
#
_entry.id   f2ad7f5850bc405f99d1cd0ea412c831
#
_cell.length_a   1.000
_cell.length_b   1.000
_cell.length_c   1.000
_cell.angle_alpha   90.00
_cell.angle_beta   90.00
_cell.angle_gamma   90.00
#
_symmetry.space_group_name_H-M   'P 1'
#
loop_
_entity.id
_entity.type
_entity.pdbx_description
1 polymer ?
#
loop_
_entity_poly.entity_id
_entity_poly.type
_entity_poly.pdbx_seq_one_letter_code
_entity_poly.pdbx_strand_id
1 'polypeptide(L)'
;PYGGAGALHAVELARTLDIGTVVIPIAPGNFSAFGLLVAPIRYDEVCTYHKHEKDVSFNHMEEKFEKLEAEARKEMARDGVSESSVSFERKIDIRYFGQAYELTISVPNSPVNQLVWDKLVNDFSDAHERSYGFKKNDPMELVSLRLSVVGEMDKSNLYSKGEISKELPKPEEIRKAYFM
;
A
#
# COMPACT_ATOMS: atom_id res chain seq x y z
N PRO A 1 -13.16 -3.02 17.36
CA PRO A 1 -12.68 -4.41 17.39
C PRO A 1 -13.42 -5.27 16.38
N TYR A 2 -12.76 -6.26 15.82
CA TYR A 2 -13.31 -7.25 14.89
C TYR A 2 -12.72 -8.64 15.17
N GLY A 3 -13.24 -9.66 14.47
CA GLY A 3 -12.93 -11.06 14.74
C GLY A 3 -13.93 -11.69 15.69
N GLY A 4 -13.92 -13.03 15.82
CA GLY A 4 -14.92 -13.77 16.56
C GLY A 4 -15.05 -13.39 18.05
N ALA A 5 -13.95 -13.14 18.74
CA ALA A 5 -13.92 -12.80 20.17
C ALA A 5 -13.55 -11.33 20.46
N GLY A 6 -13.18 -10.55 19.46
CA GLY A 6 -12.67 -9.19 19.65
C GLY A 6 -13.64 -8.25 20.38
N ALA A 7 -14.93 -8.37 20.10
CA ALA A 7 -15.96 -7.56 20.74
C ALA A 7 -16.14 -7.86 22.24
N LEU A 8 -15.89 -9.11 22.69
CA LEU A 8 -16.04 -9.52 24.08
C LEU A 8 -15.09 -8.78 25.03
N HIS A 9 -13.87 -8.50 24.57
CA HIS A 9 -12.82 -7.87 25.38
C HIS A 9 -12.68 -6.35 25.15
N ALA A 10 -13.41 -5.82 24.15
CA ALA A 10 -13.20 -4.45 23.68
C ALA A 10 -13.47 -3.39 24.75
N VAL A 11 -14.51 -3.57 25.55
CA VAL A 11 -14.90 -2.60 26.59
C VAL A 11 -13.88 -2.58 27.72
N GLU A 12 -13.38 -3.73 28.15
CA GLU A 12 -12.38 -3.81 29.22
C GLU A 12 -11.03 -3.25 28.79
N LEU A 13 -10.61 -3.56 27.55
CA LEU A 13 -9.42 -2.96 26.95
C LEU A 13 -9.54 -1.44 26.83
N ALA A 14 -10.70 -0.94 26.40
CA ALA A 14 -10.95 0.49 26.27
C ALA A 14 -10.85 1.20 27.65
N ARG A 15 -11.40 0.59 28.70
CA ARG A 15 -11.27 1.11 30.07
C ARG A 15 -9.82 1.17 30.53
N THR A 16 -9.07 0.06 30.32
CA THR A 16 -7.66 -0.02 30.71
C THR A 16 -6.77 0.98 30.00
N LEU A 17 -7.10 1.31 28.74
CA LEU A 17 -6.34 2.22 27.87
C LEU A 17 -6.92 3.64 27.83
N ASP A 18 -7.93 3.96 28.65
CA ASP A 18 -8.64 5.24 28.67
C ASP A 18 -9.19 5.67 27.30
N ILE A 19 -9.75 4.70 26.54
CA ILE A 19 -10.36 4.93 25.24
C ILE A 19 -11.86 5.17 25.43
N GLY A 20 -12.33 6.39 25.12
CA GLY A 20 -13.72 6.81 25.35
C GLY A 20 -14.75 6.23 24.40
N THR A 21 -14.36 5.64 23.25
CA THR A 21 -15.30 5.14 22.24
C THR A 21 -14.87 3.79 21.71
N VAL A 22 -15.79 2.84 21.71
CA VAL A 22 -15.61 1.49 21.11
C VAL A 22 -16.57 1.35 19.94
N VAL A 23 -16.05 1.10 18.74
CA VAL A 23 -16.85 0.85 17.53
C VAL A 23 -16.79 -0.63 17.21
N ILE A 24 -17.96 -1.28 17.16
CA ILE A 24 -18.12 -2.67 16.73
C ILE A 24 -18.76 -2.65 15.36
N PRO A 25 -18.08 -3.11 14.29
CA PRO A 25 -18.65 -3.10 12.94
C PRO A 25 -19.78 -4.13 12.81
N ILE A 26 -20.58 -3.99 11.75
CA ILE A 26 -21.56 -5.00 11.35
C ILE A 26 -20.81 -6.30 11.02
N ALA A 27 -21.32 -7.44 11.54
CA ALA A 27 -20.72 -8.76 11.37
C ALA A 27 -19.20 -8.80 11.73
N PRO A 28 -18.80 -8.47 12.97
CA PRO A 28 -17.40 -8.34 13.35
C PRO A 28 -16.58 -9.62 13.13
N GLY A 29 -17.21 -10.79 13.21
CA GLY A 29 -16.56 -12.08 12.92
C GLY A 29 -16.13 -12.25 11.46
N ASN A 30 -16.82 -11.60 10.53
CA ASN A 30 -16.57 -11.66 9.09
C ASN A 30 -15.95 -10.38 8.53
N PHE A 31 -15.57 -9.44 9.39
CA PHE A 31 -15.12 -8.11 8.96
C PHE A 31 -13.85 -8.14 8.12
N SER A 32 -12.93 -9.08 8.39
CA SER A 32 -11.74 -9.29 7.56
C SER A 32 -12.09 -9.76 6.15
N ALA A 33 -13.06 -10.67 6.01
CA ALA A 33 -13.54 -11.12 4.70
C ALA A 33 -14.22 -9.97 3.94
N PHE A 34 -15.01 -9.15 4.64
CA PHE A 34 -15.57 -7.92 4.07
C PHE A 34 -14.47 -6.96 3.62
N GLY A 35 -13.40 -6.80 4.41
CA GLY A 35 -12.24 -5.99 4.03
C GLY A 35 -11.60 -6.45 2.72
N LEU A 36 -11.48 -7.77 2.50
CA LEU A 36 -10.96 -8.32 1.25
C LEU A 36 -11.87 -8.01 0.04
N LEU A 37 -13.19 -8.05 0.23
CA LEU A 37 -14.15 -7.71 -0.83
C LEU A 37 -14.08 -6.24 -1.27
N VAL A 38 -13.68 -5.34 -0.36
CA VAL A 38 -13.59 -3.90 -0.64
C VAL A 38 -12.17 -3.42 -0.92
N ALA A 39 -11.16 -4.27 -0.74
CA ALA A 39 -9.78 -3.93 -1.08
C ALA A 39 -9.60 -3.78 -2.60
N PRO A 40 -8.75 -2.86 -3.06
CA PRO A 40 -8.34 -2.85 -4.45
C PRO A 40 -7.49 -4.07 -4.77
N ILE A 41 -7.47 -4.48 -6.03
CA ILE A 41 -6.51 -5.48 -6.52
C ILE A 41 -5.15 -4.79 -6.61
N ARG A 42 -4.11 -5.42 -6.08
CA ARG A 42 -2.76 -4.87 -6.11
C ARG A 42 -1.74 -5.92 -6.54
N TYR A 43 -0.87 -5.52 -7.45
CA TYR A 43 0.33 -6.25 -7.85
C TYR A 43 1.56 -5.40 -7.57
N ASP A 44 2.62 -6.03 -7.07
CA ASP A 44 3.92 -5.41 -6.88
C ASP A 44 4.96 -6.20 -7.67
N GLU A 45 5.52 -5.58 -8.69
CA GLU A 45 6.51 -6.15 -9.59
C GLU A 45 7.89 -5.58 -9.32
N VAL A 46 8.91 -6.42 -9.42
CA VAL A 46 10.31 -6.02 -9.23
C VAL A 46 11.16 -6.54 -10.38
N CYS A 47 11.93 -5.65 -10.98
CA CYS A 47 12.88 -5.98 -12.03
C CYS A 47 14.29 -5.58 -11.61
N THR A 48 15.22 -6.52 -11.65
CA THR A 48 16.63 -6.21 -11.39
C THR A 48 17.17 -5.20 -12.40
N TYR A 49 17.79 -4.13 -11.89
CA TYR A 49 18.41 -3.08 -12.68
C TYR A 49 19.74 -2.63 -12.04
N HIS A 50 20.64 -3.56 -11.83
CA HIS A 50 21.90 -3.26 -11.13
C HIS A 50 22.82 -2.45 -12.05
N LYS A 51 22.94 -1.17 -11.78
CA LYS A 51 23.77 -0.20 -12.54
C LYS A 51 24.42 0.79 -11.60
N HIS A 52 25.69 1.11 -11.85
CA HIS A 52 26.31 2.29 -11.25
C HIS A 52 25.67 3.56 -11.80
N GLU A 53 25.62 4.62 -11.02
CA GLU A 53 25.05 5.91 -11.37
C GLU A 53 25.49 6.41 -12.76
N LYS A 54 26.80 6.34 -13.05
CA LYS A 54 27.37 6.76 -14.34
C LYS A 54 26.99 5.91 -15.55
N ASP A 55 26.48 4.69 -15.31
CA ASP A 55 26.12 3.71 -16.33
C ASP A 55 24.60 3.61 -16.51
N VAL A 56 23.83 4.49 -15.85
CA VAL A 56 22.37 4.55 -15.96
C VAL A 56 21.98 5.06 -17.34
N SER A 57 21.14 4.30 -18.04
CA SER A 57 20.49 4.71 -19.27
C SER A 57 19.02 4.99 -18.99
N PHE A 58 18.58 6.23 -19.14
CA PHE A 58 17.18 6.62 -18.93
C PHE A 58 16.25 5.91 -19.90
N ASN A 59 16.65 5.78 -21.17
CA ASN A 59 15.85 5.04 -22.17
C ASN A 59 15.67 3.57 -21.78
N HIS A 60 16.74 2.90 -21.35
CA HIS A 60 16.65 1.51 -20.93
C HIS A 60 15.85 1.34 -19.64
N MET A 61 15.89 2.31 -18.74
CA MET A 61 15.04 2.33 -17.54
C MET A 61 13.57 2.47 -17.92
N GLU A 62 13.25 3.38 -18.85
CA GLU A 62 11.89 3.59 -19.35
C GLU A 62 11.34 2.34 -20.04
N GLU A 63 12.10 1.74 -20.96
CA GLU A 63 11.74 0.46 -21.61
C GLU A 63 11.39 -0.65 -20.60
N LYS A 64 12.12 -0.69 -19.48
CA LYS A 64 11.85 -1.64 -18.41
C LYS A 64 10.53 -1.34 -17.70
N PHE A 65 10.27 -0.06 -17.35
CA PHE A 65 9.00 0.32 -16.74
C PHE A 65 7.81 0.08 -17.68
N GLU A 66 7.93 0.47 -18.96
CA GLU A 66 6.88 0.21 -19.95
C GLU A 66 6.55 -1.28 -20.09
N LYS A 67 7.58 -2.14 -20.05
CA LYS A 67 7.39 -3.59 -20.08
C LYS A 67 6.64 -4.08 -18.84
N LEU A 68 7.04 -3.65 -17.64
CA LEU A 68 6.36 -4.00 -16.39
C LEU A 68 4.90 -3.53 -16.41
N GLU A 69 4.65 -2.29 -16.85
CA GLU A 69 3.30 -1.75 -16.96
C GLU A 69 2.44 -2.53 -17.96
N ALA A 70 3.01 -2.91 -19.10
CA ALA A 70 2.29 -3.70 -20.11
C ALA A 70 1.92 -5.10 -19.60
N GLU A 71 2.78 -5.73 -18.82
CA GLU A 71 2.52 -7.02 -18.19
C GLU A 71 1.44 -6.88 -17.11
N ALA A 72 1.56 -5.88 -16.24
CA ALA A 72 0.60 -5.61 -15.18
C ALA A 72 -0.81 -5.24 -15.71
N ARG A 73 -0.91 -4.48 -16.82
CA ARG A 73 -2.21 -4.22 -17.48
C ARG A 73 -2.90 -5.50 -17.92
N LYS A 74 -2.14 -6.49 -18.43
CA LYS A 74 -2.70 -7.78 -18.84
C LYS A 74 -3.24 -8.57 -17.65
N GLU A 75 -2.52 -8.58 -16.53
CA GLU A 75 -2.99 -9.25 -15.30
C GLU A 75 -4.25 -8.57 -14.74
N MET A 76 -4.25 -7.23 -14.65
CA MET A 76 -5.43 -6.46 -14.23
C MET A 76 -6.65 -6.72 -15.13
N ALA A 77 -6.46 -6.81 -16.45
CA ALA A 77 -7.53 -7.12 -17.38
C ALA A 77 -8.07 -8.55 -17.19
N ARG A 78 -7.21 -9.52 -16.87
CA ARG A 78 -7.64 -10.91 -16.52
C ARG A 78 -8.50 -10.95 -15.27
N ASP A 79 -8.20 -10.07 -14.30
CA ASP A 79 -9.00 -9.94 -13.07
C ASP A 79 -10.26 -9.10 -13.24
N GLY A 80 -10.54 -8.65 -14.47
CA GLY A 80 -11.75 -7.89 -14.79
C GLY A 80 -11.71 -6.41 -14.39
N VAL A 81 -10.51 -5.87 -14.09
CA VAL A 81 -10.35 -4.45 -13.78
C VAL A 81 -10.39 -3.63 -15.07
N SER A 82 -11.21 -2.57 -15.09
CA SER A 82 -11.22 -1.62 -16.20
C SER A 82 -9.89 -0.88 -16.31
N GLU A 83 -9.38 -0.66 -17.52
CA GLU A 83 -8.13 0.07 -17.75
C GLU A 83 -8.14 1.47 -17.13
N SER A 84 -9.29 2.15 -17.15
CA SER A 84 -9.46 3.47 -16.55
C SER A 84 -9.36 3.47 -15.01
N SER A 85 -9.45 2.30 -14.38
CA SER A 85 -9.39 2.10 -12.93
C SER A 85 -8.02 1.59 -12.48
N VAL A 86 -7.04 1.48 -13.39
CA VAL A 86 -5.67 1.04 -13.08
C VAL A 86 -4.78 2.24 -12.85
N SER A 87 -4.06 2.24 -11.74
CA SER A 87 -3.02 3.22 -11.43
C SER A 87 -1.67 2.55 -11.20
N PHE A 88 -0.61 3.28 -11.52
CA PHE A 88 0.78 2.81 -11.40
C PHE A 88 1.56 3.70 -10.45
N GLU A 89 2.42 3.10 -9.66
CA GLU A 89 3.40 3.79 -8.83
C GLU A 89 4.77 3.19 -9.11
N ARG A 90 5.64 3.98 -9.77
CA ARG A 90 7.01 3.61 -10.09
C ARG A 90 7.94 3.93 -8.93
N LYS A 91 8.85 3.03 -8.61
CA LYS A 91 9.89 3.22 -7.60
C LYS A 91 11.22 2.64 -8.07
N ILE A 92 12.30 3.14 -7.49
CA ILE A 92 13.65 2.58 -7.70
C ILE A 92 14.29 2.31 -6.35
N ASP A 93 15.05 1.22 -6.27
CA ASP A 93 15.90 0.94 -5.13
C ASP A 93 17.30 1.46 -5.41
N ILE A 94 17.77 2.37 -4.56
CA ILE A 94 19.07 3.02 -4.66
C ILE A 94 19.84 2.83 -3.36
N ARG A 95 21.16 2.67 -3.47
CA ARG A 95 22.08 2.69 -2.32
C ARG A 95 23.38 3.37 -2.70
N TYR A 96 24.16 3.81 -1.74
CA TYR A 96 25.54 4.18 -2.00
C TYR A 96 26.35 2.93 -2.32
N PHE A 97 27.32 3.07 -3.22
CA PHE A 97 28.18 1.96 -3.63
C PHE A 97 28.82 1.28 -2.43
N GLY A 98 28.71 -0.06 -2.38
CA GLY A 98 29.24 -0.87 -1.30
C GLY A 98 28.38 -0.95 -0.03
N GLN A 99 27.20 -0.30 0.01
CA GLN A 99 26.22 -0.52 1.09
C GLN A 99 25.46 -1.83 0.90
N ALA A 100 25.04 -2.43 2.02
CA ALA A 100 24.28 -3.67 2.01
C ALA A 100 22.77 -3.44 1.78
N TYR A 101 22.24 -2.29 2.19
CA TYR A 101 20.82 -1.98 2.16
C TYR A 101 20.52 -0.81 1.23
N GLU A 102 19.48 -0.95 0.45
CA GLU A 102 18.93 0.07 -0.43
C GLU A 102 17.78 0.83 0.23
N LEU A 103 17.51 2.02 -0.29
CA LEU A 103 16.29 2.80 -0.01
C LEU A 103 15.44 2.87 -1.27
N THR A 104 14.15 2.73 -1.09
CA THR A 104 13.18 2.81 -2.17
C THR A 104 12.71 4.25 -2.35
N ILE A 105 12.90 4.80 -3.54
CA ILE A 105 12.56 6.18 -3.91
C ILE A 105 11.47 6.16 -4.99
N SER A 106 10.44 6.99 -4.82
CA SER A 106 9.36 7.13 -5.80
C SER A 106 9.84 7.85 -7.07
N VAL A 107 9.44 7.32 -8.21
CA VAL A 107 9.73 7.88 -9.55
C VAL A 107 8.42 8.45 -10.11
N PRO A 108 8.42 9.65 -10.71
CA PRO A 108 7.25 10.16 -11.41
C PRO A 108 6.77 9.21 -12.52
N ASN A 109 5.45 9.15 -12.77
CA ASN A 109 4.87 8.42 -13.90
C ASN A 109 5.03 9.20 -15.22
N SER A 110 6.23 9.71 -15.45
CA SER A 110 6.64 10.45 -16.66
C SER A 110 8.02 9.96 -17.07
N PRO A 111 8.41 10.11 -18.34
CA PRO A 111 9.72 9.67 -18.81
C PRO A 111 10.86 10.24 -17.96
N VAL A 112 11.78 9.38 -17.57
CA VAL A 112 12.96 9.79 -16.79
C VAL A 112 13.91 10.54 -17.71
N ASN A 113 14.23 11.77 -17.32
CA ASN A 113 15.21 12.63 -17.95
C ASN A 113 16.21 13.15 -16.92
N GLN A 114 17.18 13.96 -17.31
CA GLN A 114 18.21 14.47 -16.41
C GLN A 114 17.59 15.23 -15.22
N LEU A 115 16.57 16.05 -15.43
CA LEU A 115 15.94 16.82 -14.36
C LEU A 115 15.25 15.91 -13.32
N VAL A 116 14.55 14.86 -13.79
CA VAL A 116 13.92 13.85 -12.92
C VAL A 116 15.01 13.08 -12.18
N TRP A 117 16.10 12.72 -12.86
CA TRP A 117 17.22 12.02 -12.27
C TRP A 117 17.86 12.83 -11.13
N ASP A 118 18.17 14.10 -11.37
CA ASP A 118 18.79 14.99 -10.37
C ASP A 118 17.86 15.11 -9.13
N LYS A 119 16.55 15.14 -9.33
CA LYS A 119 15.59 15.11 -8.23
C LYS A 119 15.63 13.79 -7.46
N LEU A 120 15.69 12.64 -8.15
CA LEU A 120 15.76 11.32 -7.50
C LEU A 120 17.03 11.15 -6.66
N VAL A 121 18.15 11.68 -7.12
CA VAL A 121 19.43 11.72 -6.38
C VAL A 121 19.28 12.53 -5.09
N ASN A 122 18.63 13.69 -5.15
CA ASN A 122 18.37 14.51 -3.98
C ASN A 122 17.38 13.82 -3.01
N ASP A 123 16.27 13.28 -3.54
CA ASP A 123 15.27 12.56 -2.74
C ASP A 123 15.89 11.34 -2.02
N PHE A 124 16.80 10.62 -2.69
CA PHE A 124 17.58 9.54 -2.07
C PHE A 124 18.48 10.05 -0.95
N SER A 125 19.24 11.12 -1.21
CA SER A 125 20.15 11.70 -0.23
C SER A 125 19.42 12.15 1.04
N ASP A 126 18.24 12.80 0.87
CA ASP A 126 17.38 13.23 1.97
C ASP A 126 16.75 12.04 2.71
N ALA A 127 16.34 11.00 1.98
CA ALA A 127 15.82 9.76 2.58
C ALA A 127 16.92 9.04 3.39
N HIS A 128 18.15 9.03 2.88
CA HIS A 128 19.29 8.44 3.57
C HIS A 128 19.61 9.19 4.87
N GLU A 129 19.60 10.54 4.83
CA GLU A 129 19.81 11.35 6.03
C GLU A 129 18.71 11.11 7.09
N ARG A 130 17.45 11.02 6.67
CA ARG A 130 16.35 10.70 7.59
C ARG A 130 16.48 9.31 8.21
N SER A 131 16.97 8.32 7.45
CA SER A 131 17.05 6.93 7.90
C SER A 131 18.28 6.63 8.74
N TYR A 132 19.42 7.27 8.42
CA TYR A 132 20.72 6.94 8.97
C TYR A 132 21.42 8.12 9.68
N GLY A 133 20.85 9.33 9.60
CA GLY A 133 21.35 10.52 10.31
C GLY A 133 22.47 11.29 9.60
N PHE A 134 22.86 10.89 8.38
CA PHE A 134 23.92 11.55 7.62
C PHE A 134 23.74 11.42 6.10
N LYS A 135 24.35 12.34 5.36
CA LYS A 135 24.50 12.30 3.90
C LYS A 135 25.91 11.87 3.53
N LYS A 136 26.04 11.23 2.37
CA LYS A 136 27.34 10.92 1.77
C LYS A 136 27.45 11.54 0.37
N ASN A 137 28.68 11.73 -0.08
CA ASN A 137 29.01 12.10 -1.46
C ASN A 137 29.64 10.91 -2.23
N ASP A 138 29.36 9.69 -1.78
CA ASP A 138 29.82 8.49 -2.44
C ASP A 138 29.00 8.23 -3.72
N PRO A 139 29.58 7.56 -4.74
CA PRO A 139 28.84 7.11 -5.90
C PRO A 139 27.64 6.24 -5.50
N MET A 140 26.57 6.30 -6.27
CA MET A 140 25.39 5.49 -6.06
C MET A 140 25.32 4.32 -7.03
N GLU A 141 24.54 3.32 -6.66
CA GLU A 141 24.12 2.25 -7.55
C GLU A 141 22.61 2.02 -7.43
N LEU A 142 21.97 1.81 -8.59
CA LEU A 142 20.60 1.32 -8.66
C LEU A 142 20.62 -0.19 -8.55
N VAL A 143 19.69 -0.73 -7.77
CA VAL A 143 19.58 -2.16 -7.51
C VAL A 143 18.42 -2.76 -8.31
N SER A 144 17.23 -2.15 -8.21
CA SER A 144 16.04 -2.63 -8.90
C SER A 144 15.06 -1.51 -9.24
N LEU A 145 14.19 -1.81 -10.21
CA LEU A 145 13.00 -1.02 -10.52
C LEU A 145 11.80 -1.75 -9.92
N ARG A 146 10.90 -1.01 -9.31
CA ARG A 146 9.65 -1.52 -8.73
C ARG A 146 8.46 -0.83 -9.36
N LEU A 147 7.43 -1.61 -9.60
CA LEU A 147 6.13 -1.13 -10.05
C LEU A 147 5.05 -1.66 -9.12
N SER A 148 4.35 -0.75 -8.43
CA SER A 148 3.11 -1.09 -7.74
C SER A 148 1.94 -0.73 -8.65
N VAL A 149 1.03 -1.66 -8.84
CA VAL A 149 -0.15 -1.51 -9.69
C VAL A 149 -1.39 -1.70 -8.84
N VAL A 150 -2.30 -0.76 -8.89
CA VAL A 150 -3.55 -0.78 -8.12
C VAL A 150 -4.73 -0.67 -9.07
N GLY A 151 -5.62 -1.64 -8.97
CA GLY A 151 -6.88 -1.71 -9.71
C GLY A 151 -8.08 -1.48 -8.80
N GLU A 152 -8.79 -0.39 -9.01
CA GLU A 152 -10.02 -0.10 -8.28
C GLU A 152 -11.18 -0.90 -8.85
N MET A 153 -11.87 -1.66 -7.98
CA MET A 153 -13.07 -2.39 -8.32
C MET A 153 -14.32 -1.54 -8.06
N ASP A 154 -15.35 -1.68 -8.88
CA ASP A 154 -16.65 -1.06 -8.60
C ASP A 154 -17.27 -1.70 -7.36
N LYS A 155 -17.42 -0.90 -6.30
CA LYS A 155 -17.95 -1.29 -4.99
C LYS A 155 -19.37 -0.81 -4.75
N SER A 156 -20.02 -0.25 -5.77
CA SER A 156 -21.34 0.39 -5.66
C SER A 156 -22.41 -0.53 -5.08
N ASN A 157 -22.31 -1.84 -5.32
CA ASN A 157 -23.29 -2.83 -4.86
C ASN A 157 -22.99 -3.42 -3.47
N LEU A 158 -21.85 -3.08 -2.85
CA LEU A 158 -21.46 -3.63 -1.55
C LEU A 158 -22.05 -2.84 -0.36
N TYR A 159 -22.54 -1.64 -0.61
CA TYR A 159 -23.09 -0.76 0.41
C TYR A 159 -24.58 -0.53 0.17
N SER A 160 -25.45 -1.41 0.68
CA SER A 160 -26.85 -1.01 0.88
C SER A 160 -26.92 -0.18 2.17
N LYS A 161 -27.29 1.09 2.07
CA LYS A 161 -27.70 1.87 3.25
C LYS A 161 -29.00 1.27 3.77
N GLY A 162 -28.92 0.38 4.76
CA GLY A 162 -30.09 0.00 5.53
C GLY A 162 -30.70 1.26 6.17
N GLU A 163 -32.02 1.30 6.31
CA GLU A 163 -32.68 2.35 7.07
C GLU A 163 -32.18 2.29 8.52
N ILE A 164 -31.68 3.41 9.00
CA ILE A 164 -31.27 3.54 10.41
C ILE A 164 -32.58 3.64 11.21
N SER A 165 -32.94 2.56 11.92
CA SER A 165 -34.04 2.60 12.88
C SER A 165 -33.70 3.61 13.99
N LYS A 166 -34.62 4.51 14.28
CA LYS A 166 -34.49 5.45 15.41
C LYS A 166 -34.77 4.79 16.77
N GLU A 167 -35.35 3.59 16.74
CA GLU A 167 -35.70 2.85 17.94
C GLU A 167 -34.66 1.69 18.13
N LEU A 168 -34.20 1.50 19.34
CA LEU A 168 -33.39 0.34 19.69
C LEU A 168 -34.24 -0.92 19.56
N PRO A 169 -33.76 -1.96 18.87
CA PRO A 169 -34.46 -3.22 18.76
C PRO A 169 -34.69 -3.81 20.15
N LYS A 170 -35.84 -4.42 20.38
CA LYS A 170 -36.10 -5.16 21.62
C LYS A 170 -35.19 -6.38 21.66
N PRO A 171 -34.58 -6.72 22.83
CA PRO A 171 -33.78 -7.91 22.94
C PRO A 171 -34.65 -9.17 22.70
N GLU A 172 -34.17 -10.07 21.87
CA GLU A 172 -34.82 -11.37 21.62
C GLU A 172 -34.68 -12.30 22.83
N GLU A 173 -33.54 -12.22 23.53
CA GLU A 173 -33.23 -13.03 24.70
C GLU A 173 -32.33 -12.25 25.67
N ILE A 174 -32.49 -12.47 26.95
CA ILE A 174 -31.64 -11.92 28.00
C ILE A 174 -30.89 -13.07 28.69
N ARG A 175 -29.57 -13.04 28.66
CA ARG A 175 -28.68 -14.03 29.30
C ARG A 175 -27.82 -13.37 30.36
N LYS A 176 -27.50 -14.17 31.40
CA LYS A 176 -26.47 -13.76 32.39
C LYS A 176 -25.09 -13.96 31.76
N ALA A 177 -24.24 -12.94 31.76
CA ALA A 177 -22.86 -13.00 31.40
C ALA A 177 -21.99 -12.66 32.64
N TYR A 178 -20.91 -13.39 32.83
CA TYR A 178 -19.97 -13.16 33.93
C TYR A 178 -18.66 -12.64 33.33
N PHE A 179 -18.25 -11.45 33.74
CA PHE A 179 -16.96 -10.87 33.41
C PHE A 179 -16.10 -10.91 34.69
N MET A 180 -14.88 -11.43 34.58
CA MET A 180 -13.89 -11.42 35.65
C MET A 180 -13.25 -10.06 35.80
#